data_a1ef5e55f779f59031d358e06aecfc7d
#
_entry.id   a1ef5e55f779f59031d358e06aecfc7d
#
_cell.length_a   1.000
_cell.length_b   1.000
_cell.length_c   1.000
_cell.angle_alpha   90.00
_cell.angle_beta   90.00
_cell.angle_gamma   90.00
#
_symmetry.space_group_name_H-M   'P 1'
#
loop_
_entity.id
_entity.type
_entity.pdbx_description
1 polymer ?
#
loop_
_entity_poly.entity_id
_entity_poly.type
_entity_poly.pdbx_seq_one_letter_code
_entity_poly.pdbx_strand_id
1 'polypeptide(L)'
;MIIISNKEFKQELINELLTSIQPSGYKNGELGVRCPYCGDSKNQDHYHLNIRINPEDDQPLYFRCLRCNTTGVLNGNLLAMIGSSSSEYSIQVEKYNRLSCKKHGVLNNKKGIRMKMQPLVINDKVLEKHDYIEGRLGIIIDINELHNKKIVYDFIELMKYNKINKLNGNIDKLKALQNDHVGFLSAKNDFINFRDITGKHKRYYIYKVINSIDTTGKFYIMPNKIDPFSNEMKTINIAEGVFDILGIYYHIFNKCESNMIYTAINGAGYLNVIKHILNQGILCDVNVNIFSDADRPPSYYKSMIEQISPFVNNIRLFYNNIGKDYGVPSDKIQIKEIMI
;
A
#
# COMPACT_ATOMS: atom_id res chain seq x y z
N MET A 1 32.32 -17.27 -7.45
CA MET A 1 31.48 -16.16 -6.96
C MET A 1 32.25 -15.49 -5.84
N ILE A 2 32.84 -14.33 -6.08
CA ILE A 2 33.62 -13.56 -5.10
C ILE A 2 32.62 -13.07 -4.05
N ILE A 3 32.79 -13.43 -2.80
CA ILE A 3 31.98 -12.90 -1.69
C ILE A 3 32.54 -11.50 -1.38
N ILE A 4 31.99 -10.50 -2.03
CA ILE A 4 32.31 -9.10 -1.72
C ILE A 4 31.73 -8.78 -0.34
N SER A 5 32.49 -8.12 0.53
CA SER A 5 32.01 -7.67 1.84
C SER A 5 30.92 -6.60 1.67
N ASN A 6 30.01 -6.50 2.63
CA ASN A 6 28.95 -5.46 2.60
C ASN A 6 29.53 -4.03 2.50
N LYS A 7 30.69 -3.79 3.06
CA LYS A 7 31.39 -2.51 3.00
C LYS A 7 31.90 -2.23 1.57
N GLU A 8 32.56 -3.20 0.97
CA GLU A 8 33.05 -3.11 -0.42
C GLU A 8 31.89 -2.91 -1.39
N PHE A 9 30.84 -3.71 -1.29
CA PHE A 9 29.64 -3.56 -2.12
C PHE A 9 29.06 -2.13 -2.06
N LYS A 10 28.91 -1.58 -0.83
CA LYS A 10 28.39 -0.21 -0.70
C LYS A 10 29.32 0.84 -1.28
N GLN A 11 30.62 0.66 -1.16
CA GLN A 11 31.59 1.55 -1.76
C GLN A 11 31.56 1.49 -3.29
N GLU A 12 31.46 0.31 -3.86
CA GLU A 12 31.31 0.13 -5.29
C GLU A 12 30.00 0.76 -5.81
N LEU A 13 28.89 0.57 -5.09
CA LEU A 13 27.60 1.18 -5.42
C LEU A 13 27.68 2.71 -5.39
N ILE A 14 28.35 3.32 -4.40
CA ILE A 14 28.58 4.77 -4.35
C ILE A 14 29.35 5.22 -5.60
N ASN A 15 30.44 4.55 -5.94
CA ASN A 15 31.25 4.90 -7.08
C ASN A 15 30.47 4.80 -8.40
N GLU A 16 29.70 3.72 -8.56
CA GLU A 16 28.80 3.54 -9.72
C GLU A 16 27.80 4.69 -9.85
N LEU A 17 27.09 5.01 -8.74
CA LEU A 17 26.10 6.07 -8.75
C LEU A 17 26.71 7.47 -8.98
N LEU A 18 27.90 7.74 -8.45
CA LEU A 18 28.60 8.99 -8.72
C LEU A 18 28.99 9.13 -10.19
N THR A 19 29.29 8.02 -10.85
CA THR A 19 29.70 8.00 -12.25
C THR A 19 28.52 8.05 -13.21
N SER A 20 27.44 7.31 -12.91
CA SER A 20 26.33 7.09 -13.85
C SER A 20 25.27 8.19 -13.82
N ILE A 21 25.01 8.83 -12.67
CA ILE A 21 23.81 9.66 -12.49
C ILE A 21 24.07 11.14 -12.18
N GLN A 22 25.30 11.60 -12.21
CA GLN A 22 25.65 13.01 -11.88
C GLN A 22 24.89 13.57 -10.65
N PRO A 23 25.07 12.97 -9.46
CA PRO A 23 24.38 13.42 -8.27
C PRO A 23 24.97 14.76 -7.77
N SER A 24 24.29 15.43 -6.80
CA SER A 24 24.83 16.62 -6.16
C SER A 24 26.13 16.36 -5.38
N GLY A 25 26.46 15.10 -5.13
CA GLY A 25 27.62 14.65 -4.38
C GLY A 25 27.25 13.61 -3.33
N TYR A 26 28.28 13.02 -2.73
CA TYR A 26 28.16 12.11 -1.59
C TYR A 26 28.75 12.76 -0.36
N LYS A 27 27.92 12.92 0.68
CA LYS A 27 28.35 13.56 1.93
C LYS A 27 27.60 12.93 3.12
N ASN A 28 28.33 12.65 4.20
CA ASN A 28 27.78 12.10 5.45
C ASN A 28 26.99 10.78 5.28
N GLY A 29 27.39 9.94 4.33
CA GLY A 29 26.68 8.69 4.09
C GLY A 29 25.42 8.83 3.22
N GLU A 30 25.18 9.99 2.62
CA GLU A 30 24.03 10.26 1.77
C GLU A 30 24.44 10.77 0.39
N LEU A 31 23.71 10.32 -0.62
CA LEU A 31 23.83 10.72 -2.02
C LEU A 31 22.59 11.51 -2.42
N GLY A 32 22.75 12.76 -2.84
CA GLY A 32 21.66 13.61 -3.30
C GLY A 32 21.41 13.42 -4.79
N VAL A 33 20.18 13.06 -5.19
CA VAL A 33 19.78 12.91 -6.59
C VAL A 33 18.45 13.62 -6.86
N ARG A 34 18.14 13.85 -8.13
CA ARG A 34 16.82 14.36 -8.49
C ARG A 34 15.76 13.31 -8.21
N CYS A 35 14.64 13.76 -7.63
CA CYS A 35 13.55 12.86 -7.27
C CYS A 35 12.74 12.48 -8.52
N PRO A 36 12.73 11.22 -8.93
CA PRO A 36 11.95 10.77 -10.07
C PRO A 36 10.44 10.76 -9.80
N TYR A 37 10.04 10.69 -8.52
CA TYR A 37 8.62 10.62 -8.14
C TYR A 37 7.88 11.95 -8.25
N CYS A 38 8.54 13.08 -8.02
CA CYS A 38 7.93 14.41 -8.13
C CYS A 38 8.56 15.29 -9.19
N GLY A 39 9.54 14.76 -9.95
CA GLY A 39 10.29 15.51 -10.95
C GLY A 39 11.19 16.60 -10.37
N ASP A 40 11.26 16.67 -9.02
CA ASP A 40 11.99 17.70 -8.29
C ASP A 40 11.54 19.15 -8.62
N SER A 41 12.36 20.17 -8.43
CA SER A 41 12.03 21.55 -8.79
C SER A 41 12.34 21.82 -10.27
N LYS A 42 11.85 22.98 -10.79
CA LYS A 42 12.24 23.45 -12.14
C LYS A 42 13.73 23.79 -12.24
N ASN A 43 14.34 24.13 -11.12
CA ASN A 43 15.79 24.35 -11.05
C ASN A 43 16.51 23.00 -11.13
N GLN A 44 17.38 22.85 -12.11
CA GLN A 44 18.11 21.61 -12.36
C GLN A 44 19.16 21.29 -11.28
N ASP A 45 19.61 22.29 -10.55
CA ASP A 45 20.61 22.15 -9.48
C ASP A 45 20.01 21.72 -8.13
N HIS A 46 18.70 21.49 -8.06
CA HIS A 46 18.03 21.05 -6.84
C HIS A 46 17.89 19.52 -6.82
N TYR A 47 18.40 18.91 -5.75
CA TYR A 47 18.42 17.47 -5.51
C TYR A 47 17.76 17.19 -4.16
N HIS A 48 16.50 16.79 -4.17
CA HIS A 48 15.73 16.61 -2.92
C HIS A 48 15.57 15.13 -2.51
N LEU A 49 15.97 14.18 -3.37
CA LEU A 49 15.98 12.77 -3.00
C LEU A 49 17.36 12.42 -2.43
N ASN A 50 17.41 12.12 -1.14
CA ASN A 50 18.59 11.65 -0.46
C ASN A 50 18.55 10.12 -0.39
N ILE A 51 19.60 9.46 -0.87
CA ILE A 51 19.80 8.01 -0.76
C ILE A 51 20.89 7.79 0.26
N ARG A 52 20.57 7.12 1.37
CA ARG A 52 21.54 6.76 2.39
C ARG A 52 22.27 5.47 2.00
N ILE A 53 23.58 5.57 1.82
CA ILE A 53 24.50 4.47 1.57
C ILE A 53 25.72 4.68 2.46
N ASN A 54 25.67 4.12 3.68
CA ASN A 54 26.81 4.26 4.61
C ASN A 54 27.60 2.92 4.63
N PRO A 55 28.84 2.90 4.16
CA PRO A 55 29.68 1.69 4.15
C PRO A 55 30.00 1.15 5.56
N GLU A 56 29.93 1.99 6.59
CA GLU A 56 30.34 1.65 7.95
C GLU A 56 29.23 1.01 8.79
N ASP A 57 27.99 0.94 8.26
CA ASP A 57 26.89 0.30 8.95
C ASP A 57 26.32 -0.86 8.12
N ASP A 58 25.42 -1.66 8.72
CA ASP A 58 24.72 -2.75 8.07
C ASP A 58 23.24 -2.46 7.85
N GLN A 59 22.84 -1.17 7.99
CA GLN A 59 21.45 -0.72 7.77
C GLN A 59 21.05 -0.88 6.31
N PRO A 60 19.76 -1.13 6.04
CA PRO A 60 19.24 -1.10 4.68
C PRO A 60 19.51 0.24 4.01
N LEU A 61 19.61 0.21 2.69
CA LEU A 61 19.80 1.42 1.89
C LEU A 61 18.47 2.15 1.79
N TYR A 62 18.33 3.26 2.49
CA TYR A 62 17.10 4.05 2.52
C TYR A 62 17.18 5.23 1.55
N PHE A 63 16.00 5.65 1.10
CA PHE A 63 15.87 6.95 0.46
C PHE A 63 14.75 7.79 1.05
N ARG A 64 14.88 9.11 0.92
CA ARG A 64 13.86 10.08 1.27
C ARG A 64 13.93 11.30 0.37
N CYS A 65 12.79 11.68 -0.20
CA CYS A 65 12.64 12.97 -0.86
C CYS A 65 12.17 14.03 0.14
N LEU A 66 12.91 15.12 0.28
CA LEU A 66 12.54 16.23 1.18
C LEU A 66 11.38 17.07 0.62
N ARG A 67 11.12 17.02 -0.69
CA ARG A 67 10.06 17.78 -1.34
C ARG A 67 8.71 17.05 -1.29
N CYS A 68 8.64 15.80 -1.75
CA CYS A 68 7.38 15.05 -1.80
C CYS A 68 7.20 14.07 -0.65
N ASN A 69 8.16 14.02 0.28
CA ASN A 69 8.18 13.11 1.43
C ASN A 69 8.11 11.61 1.08
N THR A 70 8.32 11.22 -0.18
CA THR A 70 8.44 9.82 -0.56
C THR A 70 9.65 9.21 0.14
N THR A 71 9.45 8.08 0.79
CA THR A 71 10.50 7.34 1.51
C THR A 71 10.39 5.87 1.22
N GLY A 72 11.50 5.17 1.24
CA GLY A 72 11.51 3.71 1.04
C GLY A 72 12.90 3.12 1.19
N VAL A 73 12.99 1.85 0.79
CA VAL A 73 14.26 1.12 0.67
C VAL A 73 14.68 1.16 -0.80
N LEU A 74 15.96 1.46 -1.06
CA LEU A 74 16.53 1.48 -2.41
C LEU A 74 16.32 0.12 -3.08
N ASN A 75 15.84 0.12 -4.30
CA ASN A 75 15.57 -1.08 -5.09
C ASN A 75 16.01 -0.89 -6.55
N GLY A 76 15.99 -1.95 -7.33
CA GLY A 76 16.37 -1.92 -8.74
C GLY A 76 15.53 -0.95 -9.55
N ASN A 77 14.23 -0.82 -9.26
CA ASN A 77 13.36 0.13 -9.94
C ASN A 77 13.82 1.58 -9.71
N LEU A 78 14.09 1.96 -8.46
CA LEU A 78 14.59 3.33 -8.20
C LEU A 78 15.95 3.56 -8.83
N LEU A 79 16.86 2.57 -8.83
CA LEU A 79 18.14 2.67 -9.53
C LEU A 79 17.96 2.96 -11.02
N ALA A 80 17.08 2.21 -11.69
CA ALA A 80 16.77 2.44 -13.10
C ALA A 80 16.19 3.85 -13.35
N MET A 81 15.30 4.31 -12.44
CA MET A 81 14.67 5.64 -12.53
C MET A 81 15.66 6.80 -12.43
N ILE A 82 16.68 6.65 -11.61
CA ILE A 82 17.71 7.68 -11.44
C ILE A 82 18.83 7.57 -12.48
N GLY A 83 18.72 6.61 -13.41
CA GLY A 83 19.65 6.47 -14.54
C GLY A 83 20.78 5.46 -14.33
N SER A 84 20.78 4.67 -13.26
CA SER A 84 21.71 3.55 -13.12
C SER A 84 21.25 2.40 -14.01
N SER A 85 22.05 2.08 -15.02
CA SER A 85 21.73 1.05 -16.04
C SER A 85 22.22 -0.35 -15.68
N SER A 86 22.92 -0.53 -14.56
CA SER A 86 23.51 -1.80 -14.19
C SER A 86 22.49 -2.74 -13.55
N SER A 87 22.11 -3.78 -14.28
CA SER A 87 21.27 -4.88 -13.76
C SER A 87 21.94 -5.63 -12.61
N GLU A 88 23.26 -5.70 -12.61
CA GLU A 88 24.03 -6.37 -11.55
C GLU A 88 23.87 -5.66 -10.21
N TYR A 89 24.04 -4.33 -10.18
CA TYR A 89 23.83 -3.57 -8.94
C TYR A 89 22.38 -3.60 -8.47
N SER A 90 21.41 -3.64 -9.37
CA SER A 90 20.00 -3.82 -9.00
C SER A 90 19.77 -5.11 -8.21
N ILE A 91 20.30 -6.24 -8.69
CA ILE A 91 20.20 -7.54 -8.01
C ILE A 91 20.94 -7.53 -6.67
N GLN A 92 22.14 -6.95 -6.63
CA GLN A 92 22.94 -6.88 -5.41
C GLN A 92 22.30 -6.00 -4.34
N VAL A 93 21.75 -4.84 -4.72
CA VAL A 93 21.00 -3.94 -3.82
C VAL A 93 19.80 -4.67 -3.20
N GLU A 94 19.03 -5.39 -3.99
CA GLU A 94 17.88 -6.14 -3.50
C GLU A 94 18.28 -7.26 -2.54
N LYS A 95 19.33 -8.01 -2.90
CA LYS A 95 19.88 -9.07 -2.04
C LYS A 95 20.37 -8.49 -0.70
N TYR A 96 21.13 -7.41 -0.75
CA TYR A 96 21.63 -6.72 0.44
C TYR A 96 20.48 -6.24 1.31
N ASN A 97 19.54 -5.48 0.74
CA ASN A 97 18.42 -4.92 1.50
C ASN A 97 17.51 -5.99 2.09
N ARG A 98 17.28 -7.10 1.37
CA ARG A 98 16.55 -8.26 1.90
C ARG A 98 17.15 -8.77 3.20
N LEU A 99 18.47 -8.97 3.20
CA LEU A 99 19.18 -9.49 4.38
C LEU A 99 19.20 -8.47 5.51
N SER A 100 19.51 -7.22 5.20
CA SER A 100 19.58 -6.13 6.17
C SER A 100 18.20 -5.80 6.78
N CYS A 101 17.14 -5.72 5.98
CA CYS A 101 15.78 -5.51 6.47
C CYS A 101 15.31 -6.64 7.40
N LYS A 102 15.64 -7.90 7.08
CA LYS A 102 15.36 -9.04 7.98
C LYS A 102 16.11 -8.90 9.30
N LYS A 103 17.40 -8.53 9.25
CA LYS A 103 18.24 -8.36 10.45
C LYS A 103 17.74 -7.25 11.38
N HIS A 104 17.35 -6.11 10.80
CA HIS A 104 16.98 -4.92 11.57
C HIS A 104 15.48 -4.75 11.81
N GLY A 105 14.65 -5.65 11.33
CA GLY A 105 13.20 -5.57 11.50
C GLY A 105 12.58 -4.32 10.85
N VAL A 106 13.21 -3.77 9.84
CA VAL A 106 13.02 -2.43 9.30
C VAL A 106 11.66 -2.21 8.64
N LEU A 107 10.94 -3.24 8.28
CA LEU A 107 9.58 -3.14 7.76
C LEU A 107 8.58 -2.53 8.78
N ASN A 108 9.04 -2.21 10.01
CA ASN A 108 8.17 -1.86 11.12
C ASN A 108 8.47 -0.54 11.86
N ASN A 109 9.37 0.33 11.42
CA ASN A 109 9.85 1.43 12.27
C ASN A 109 9.33 2.84 11.90
N LYS A 110 8.08 3.12 12.22
CA LYS A 110 7.71 4.37 12.92
C LYS A 110 6.82 3.98 14.09
N LYS A 111 7.23 4.33 15.32
CA LYS A 111 6.46 4.16 16.56
C LYS A 111 5.21 5.06 16.58
N GLY A 112 4.28 4.86 15.63
CA GLY A 112 2.89 5.26 15.81
C GLY A 112 2.16 4.12 16.51
N ILE A 113 1.11 4.42 17.24
CA ILE A 113 0.22 3.39 17.77
C ILE A 113 -0.34 2.64 16.57
N ARG A 114 0.10 1.40 16.36
CA ARG A 114 -0.48 0.50 15.36
C ARG A 114 -1.47 -0.40 16.07
N MET A 115 -2.73 -0.24 15.73
CA MET A 115 -3.77 -1.09 16.29
C MET A 115 -3.55 -2.55 15.89
N LYS A 116 -3.80 -3.44 16.84
CA LYS A 116 -3.92 -4.88 16.60
C LYS A 116 -5.40 -5.22 16.55
N MET A 117 -5.79 -6.14 15.70
CA MET A 117 -7.15 -6.69 15.74
C MET A 117 -7.37 -7.39 17.08
N GLN A 118 -8.50 -7.11 17.72
CA GLN A 118 -8.92 -7.81 18.93
C GLN A 118 -9.41 -9.22 18.58
N PRO A 119 -9.43 -10.17 19.52
CA PRO A 119 -10.15 -11.42 19.33
C PRO A 119 -11.61 -11.17 18.96
N LEU A 120 -12.15 -11.96 18.04
CA LEU A 120 -13.54 -11.83 17.63
C LEU A 120 -14.47 -12.37 18.73
N VAL A 121 -15.43 -11.55 19.16
CA VAL A 121 -16.52 -11.96 20.06
C VAL A 121 -17.82 -11.82 19.29
N ILE A 122 -18.50 -12.93 19.05
CA ILE A 122 -19.74 -12.96 18.27
C ILE A 122 -20.91 -12.56 19.16
N ASN A 123 -21.71 -11.59 18.68
CA ASN A 123 -22.97 -11.15 19.25
C ASN A 123 -23.91 -10.68 18.12
N ASP A 124 -25.16 -10.37 18.45
CA ASP A 124 -26.18 -10.00 17.44
C ASP A 124 -25.73 -8.84 16.53
N LYS A 125 -25.05 -7.83 17.09
CA LYS A 125 -24.56 -6.68 16.30
C LYS A 125 -23.41 -7.05 15.38
N VAL A 126 -22.57 -7.96 15.78
CA VAL A 126 -21.48 -8.50 14.94
C VAL A 126 -22.08 -9.30 13.78
N LEU A 127 -23.10 -10.13 14.06
CA LEU A 127 -23.82 -10.89 13.05
C LEU A 127 -24.54 -9.98 12.05
N GLU A 128 -25.29 -8.96 12.53
CA GLU A 128 -25.96 -7.98 11.66
C GLU A 128 -24.99 -7.31 10.65
N LYS A 129 -23.81 -6.94 11.11
CA LYS A 129 -22.76 -6.35 10.24
C LYS A 129 -22.18 -7.37 9.28
N HIS A 130 -22.05 -8.60 9.72
CA HIS A 130 -21.57 -9.69 8.88
C HIS A 130 -22.57 -10.01 7.77
N ASP A 131 -23.85 -10.16 8.10
CA ASP A 131 -24.94 -10.38 7.17
C ASP A 131 -25.04 -9.26 6.12
N TYR A 132 -24.80 -8.02 6.53
CA TYR A 132 -24.72 -6.91 5.57
C TYR A 132 -23.61 -7.11 4.54
N ILE A 133 -22.42 -7.59 4.96
CA ILE A 133 -21.30 -7.85 4.02
C ILE A 133 -21.66 -8.99 3.06
N GLU A 134 -22.18 -10.09 3.61
CA GLU A 134 -22.61 -11.25 2.81
C GLU A 134 -23.70 -10.88 1.82
N GLY A 135 -24.75 -10.19 2.27
CA GLY A 135 -25.84 -9.74 1.43
C GLY A 135 -25.39 -8.80 0.33
N ARG A 136 -24.43 -7.91 0.63
CA ARG A 136 -23.87 -7.00 -0.37
C ARG A 136 -23.02 -7.71 -1.42
N LEU A 137 -22.23 -8.69 -1.03
CA LEU A 137 -21.39 -9.48 -1.94
C LEU A 137 -22.16 -10.64 -2.58
N GLY A 138 -23.30 -11.03 -2.03
CA GLY A 138 -24.10 -12.16 -2.52
C GLY A 138 -23.45 -13.53 -2.32
N ILE A 139 -22.61 -13.65 -1.27
CA ILE A 139 -21.91 -14.91 -0.94
C ILE A 139 -21.86 -15.11 0.57
N ILE A 140 -21.81 -16.37 1.00
CA ILE A 140 -21.58 -16.76 2.38
C ILE A 140 -20.06 -16.81 2.64
N ILE A 141 -19.62 -16.16 3.69
CA ILE A 141 -18.19 -16.04 4.05
C ILE A 141 -18.02 -16.35 5.55
N ASP A 142 -16.98 -17.08 5.91
CA ASP A 142 -16.66 -17.28 7.33
C ASP A 142 -16.34 -15.93 8.00
N ILE A 143 -16.98 -15.66 9.13
CA ILE A 143 -16.82 -14.41 9.87
C ILE A 143 -15.39 -14.20 10.36
N ASN A 144 -14.67 -15.29 10.71
CA ASN A 144 -13.27 -15.24 11.11
C ASN A 144 -12.37 -14.94 9.90
N GLU A 145 -12.72 -15.44 8.72
CA GLU A 145 -12.00 -15.10 7.50
C GLU A 145 -12.05 -13.59 7.25
N LEU A 146 -13.24 -12.98 7.31
CA LEU A 146 -13.39 -11.53 7.15
C LEU A 146 -12.70 -10.75 8.27
N HIS A 147 -12.79 -11.21 9.51
CA HIS A 147 -12.09 -10.59 10.64
C HIS A 147 -10.56 -10.59 10.43
N ASN A 148 -10.01 -11.71 9.93
CA ASN A 148 -8.59 -11.82 9.58
C ASN A 148 -8.20 -10.91 8.40
N LYS A 149 -9.15 -10.52 7.55
CA LYS A 149 -8.97 -9.47 6.53
C LYS A 149 -9.09 -8.06 7.10
N LYS A 150 -8.98 -7.87 8.44
CA LYS A 150 -9.03 -6.58 9.16
C LYS A 150 -10.38 -5.87 9.10
N ILE A 151 -11.47 -6.63 9.06
CA ILE A 151 -12.81 -6.07 9.19
C ILE A 151 -13.14 -5.88 10.66
N VAL A 152 -13.53 -4.66 11.02
CA VAL A 152 -13.82 -4.22 12.38
C VAL A 152 -15.33 -4.24 12.60
N TYR A 153 -15.81 -5.25 13.31
CA TYR A 153 -17.21 -5.38 13.70
C TYR A 153 -17.52 -4.62 14.97
N ASP A 154 -16.59 -4.62 15.94
CA ASP A 154 -16.72 -3.93 17.22
C ASP A 154 -15.63 -2.87 17.38
N PHE A 155 -16.03 -1.61 17.20
CA PHE A 155 -15.12 -0.47 17.27
C PHE A 155 -14.65 -0.19 18.70
N ILE A 156 -15.56 -0.29 19.66
CA ILE A 156 -15.24 0.03 21.06
C ILE A 156 -14.29 -1.01 21.65
N GLU A 157 -14.53 -2.29 21.39
CA GLU A 157 -13.62 -3.36 21.85
C GLU A 157 -12.25 -3.27 21.17
N LEU A 158 -12.20 -2.89 19.88
CA LEU A 158 -10.93 -2.62 19.21
C LEU A 158 -10.13 -1.52 19.92
N MET A 159 -10.79 -0.43 20.32
CA MET A 159 -10.14 0.68 21.01
C MET A 159 -9.67 0.25 22.42
N LYS A 160 -10.51 -0.45 23.19
CA LYS A 160 -10.15 -0.98 24.52
C LYS A 160 -8.96 -1.95 24.44
N TYR A 161 -9.01 -2.91 23.52
CA TYR A 161 -7.93 -3.89 23.32
C TYR A 161 -6.58 -3.21 23.05
N ASN A 162 -6.61 -2.10 22.33
CA ASN A 162 -5.40 -1.30 22.02
C ASN A 162 -5.09 -0.23 23.09
N LYS A 163 -5.79 -0.22 24.23
CA LYS A 163 -5.61 0.73 25.34
C LYS A 163 -5.78 2.19 24.92
N ILE A 164 -6.68 2.45 23.96
CA ILE A 164 -6.99 3.79 23.47
C ILE A 164 -8.20 4.31 24.25
N ASN A 165 -7.94 5.04 25.31
CA ASN A 165 -8.98 5.50 26.23
C ASN A 165 -9.64 6.82 25.80
N LYS A 166 -8.97 7.62 24.96
CA LYS A 166 -9.48 8.90 24.47
C LYS A 166 -9.94 8.76 23.03
N LEU A 167 -11.25 8.79 22.83
CA LEU A 167 -11.87 8.68 21.52
C LEU A 167 -12.19 10.06 20.95
N ASN A 168 -11.94 10.26 19.66
CA ASN A 168 -12.30 11.49 18.93
C ASN A 168 -13.76 11.44 18.48
N GLY A 169 -14.55 12.40 18.89
CA GLY A 169 -15.95 12.53 18.49
C GLY A 169 -16.89 12.70 19.69
N ASN A 170 -18.11 13.12 19.41
CA ASN A 170 -19.16 13.14 20.42
C ASN A 170 -19.75 11.74 20.62
N ILE A 171 -20.51 11.58 21.70
CA ILE A 171 -21.09 10.28 22.10
C ILE A 171 -21.98 9.69 21.02
N ASP A 172 -22.82 10.50 20.35
CA ASP A 172 -23.76 10.02 19.34
C ASP A 172 -23.02 9.47 18.12
N LYS A 173 -21.98 10.15 17.69
CA LYS A 173 -21.12 9.70 16.62
C LYS A 173 -20.41 8.39 16.96
N LEU A 174 -19.87 8.26 18.16
CA LEU A 174 -19.21 7.03 18.60
C LEU A 174 -20.20 5.86 18.69
N LYS A 175 -21.44 6.11 19.18
CA LYS A 175 -22.52 5.13 19.15
C LYS A 175 -22.90 4.72 17.73
N ALA A 176 -23.01 5.67 16.80
CA ALA A 176 -23.29 5.36 15.40
C ALA A 176 -22.19 4.51 14.77
N LEU A 177 -20.91 4.85 14.99
CA LEU A 177 -19.77 4.04 14.50
C LEU A 177 -19.78 2.63 15.10
N GLN A 178 -20.17 2.48 16.37
CA GLN A 178 -20.26 1.20 17.04
C GLN A 178 -21.42 0.34 16.54
N ASN A 179 -22.60 0.93 16.33
CA ASN A 179 -23.82 0.15 16.09
C ASN A 179 -24.18 0.06 14.60
N ASP A 180 -23.98 1.13 13.85
CA ASP A 180 -24.55 1.30 12.51
C ASP A 180 -23.51 1.25 11.38
N HIS A 181 -22.26 1.00 11.73
CA HIS A 181 -21.18 0.94 10.73
C HIS A 181 -20.34 -0.33 10.86
N VAL A 182 -19.84 -0.81 9.74
CA VAL A 182 -18.73 -1.77 9.69
C VAL A 182 -17.45 -1.01 9.37
N GLY A 183 -16.36 -1.38 10.04
CA GLY A 183 -15.06 -0.73 9.87
C GLY A 183 -14.05 -1.59 9.10
N PHE A 184 -13.08 -0.94 8.46
CA PHE A 184 -11.97 -1.57 7.76
C PHE A 184 -10.68 -0.91 8.24
N LEU A 185 -9.81 -1.68 8.88
CA LEU A 185 -8.56 -1.15 9.41
C LEU A 185 -7.57 -0.87 8.28
N SER A 186 -6.99 0.33 8.26
CA SER A 186 -6.08 0.78 7.21
C SER A 186 -4.81 -0.06 7.10
N ALA A 187 -4.06 0.12 6.02
CA ALA A 187 -2.81 -0.59 5.76
C ALA A 187 -1.81 -0.48 6.91
N LYS A 188 -1.70 0.70 7.53
CA LYS A 188 -0.79 0.97 8.66
C LYS A 188 -1.44 0.73 10.04
N ASN A 189 -2.68 0.30 10.08
CA ASN A 189 -3.47 0.09 11.30
C ASN A 189 -3.60 1.36 12.18
N ASP A 190 -3.69 2.53 11.58
CA ASP A 190 -3.80 3.83 12.24
C ASP A 190 -5.06 4.63 11.87
N PHE A 191 -5.82 4.14 10.89
CA PHE A 191 -7.15 4.64 10.52
C PHE A 191 -8.14 3.49 10.43
N ILE A 192 -9.42 3.81 10.64
CA ILE A 192 -10.54 2.91 10.35
C ILE A 192 -11.44 3.60 9.34
N ASN A 193 -11.66 2.95 8.21
CA ASN A 193 -12.61 3.39 7.20
C ASN A 193 -13.96 2.75 7.51
N PHE A 194 -14.95 3.54 7.88
CA PHE A 194 -16.28 3.06 8.22
C PHE A 194 -17.24 3.17 7.06
N ARG A 195 -18.08 2.16 6.93
CA ARG A 195 -19.22 2.12 6.02
C ARG A 195 -20.51 2.00 6.81
N ASP A 196 -21.45 2.93 6.58
CA ASP A 196 -22.81 2.84 7.12
C ASP A 196 -23.54 1.65 6.50
N ILE A 197 -24.11 0.78 7.36
CA ILE A 197 -24.87 -0.41 6.96
C ILE A 197 -26.37 -0.19 7.00
N THR A 198 -26.82 0.91 7.61
CA THR A 198 -28.25 1.18 7.87
C THR A 198 -28.85 2.18 6.89
N GLY A 199 -28.04 2.94 6.17
CA GLY A 199 -28.48 4.04 5.31
C GLY A 199 -28.90 5.32 6.05
N LYS A 200 -28.77 5.33 7.39
CA LYS A 200 -29.20 6.45 8.24
C LYS A 200 -28.17 7.55 8.40
N HIS A 201 -26.90 7.24 8.09
CA HIS A 201 -25.77 8.13 8.34
C HIS A 201 -25.02 8.46 7.04
N LYS A 202 -23.97 9.28 7.19
CA LYS A 202 -23.05 9.49 6.08
C LYS A 202 -22.45 8.17 5.63
N ARG A 203 -22.56 7.87 4.34
CA ARG A 203 -22.17 6.59 3.72
C ARG A 203 -20.76 6.14 4.07
N TYR A 204 -19.82 7.07 4.19
CA TYR A 204 -18.42 6.81 4.53
C TYR A 204 -17.94 7.73 5.63
N TYR A 205 -17.19 7.18 6.56
CA TYR A 205 -16.51 7.94 7.59
C TYR A 205 -15.10 7.39 7.83
N ILE A 206 -14.09 8.28 7.88
CA ILE A 206 -12.72 7.90 8.18
C ILE A 206 -12.41 8.33 9.62
N TYR A 207 -12.13 7.36 10.49
CA TYR A 207 -11.72 7.59 11.86
C TYR A 207 -10.20 7.51 11.97
N LYS A 208 -9.58 8.62 12.37
CA LYS A 208 -8.15 8.71 12.63
C LYS A 208 -7.89 8.39 14.10
N VAL A 209 -7.04 7.41 14.37
CA VAL A 209 -6.59 7.12 15.74
C VAL A 209 -5.68 8.25 16.22
N ILE A 210 -5.84 8.65 17.48
CA ILE A 210 -5.08 9.74 18.09
C ILE A 210 -3.59 9.43 17.99
N ASN A 211 -2.77 10.41 17.56
CA ASN A 211 -1.33 10.34 17.35
C ASN A 211 -0.84 9.73 16.02
N SER A 212 -1.70 9.46 15.06
CA SER A 212 -1.23 9.17 13.71
C SER A 212 -0.66 10.44 13.06
N ILE A 213 0.63 10.44 12.77
CA ILE A 213 1.36 11.57 12.15
C ILE A 213 1.14 11.60 10.64
N ASP A 214 0.84 10.45 10.05
CA ASP A 214 0.72 10.27 8.60
C ASP A 214 -0.73 10.33 8.15
N THR A 215 -1.08 11.33 7.35
CA THR A 215 -2.42 11.49 6.78
C THR A 215 -2.65 10.70 5.50
N THR A 216 -1.59 10.12 4.92
CA THR A 216 -1.66 9.38 3.65
C THR A 216 -2.01 7.92 3.82
N GLY A 217 -1.94 7.37 5.03
CA GLY A 217 -2.07 5.95 5.35
C GLY A 217 -3.49 5.39 5.41
N LYS A 218 -4.53 6.15 4.98
CA LYS A 218 -5.94 5.74 5.10
C LYS A 218 -6.39 4.64 4.14
N PHE A 219 -5.59 4.31 3.14
CA PHE A 219 -5.89 3.21 2.22
C PHE A 219 -5.85 1.85 2.94
N TYR A 220 -6.52 0.88 2.35
CA TYR A 220 -6.60 -0.47 2.88
C TYR A 220 -5.71 -1.42 2.06
N ILE A 221 -4.98 -2.28 2.73
CA ILE A 221 -4.33 -3.45 2.12
C ILE A 221 -4.87 -4.69 2.82
N MET A 222 -5.42 -5.61 2.02
CA MET A 222 -5.89 -6.89 2.53
C MET A 222 -4.68 -7.70 3.02
N PRO A 223 -4.70 -8.22 4.26
CA PRO A 223 -3.66 -9.10 4.75
C PRO A 223 -3.52 -10.34 3.86
N ASN A 224 -2.32 -10.64 3.47
CA ASN A 224 -1.95 -11.84 2.73
C ASN A 224 -0.56 -12.34 3.16
N LYS A 225 -0.16 -13.51 2.65
CA LYS A 225 1.11 -14.16 2.96
C LYS A 225 2.20 -13.90 1.92
N ILE A 226 2.11 -12.79 1.17
CA ILE A 226 3.14 -12.47 0.18
C ILE A 226 4.47 -12.21 0.88
N ASP A 227 5.51 -12.90 0.45
CA ASP A 227 6.88 -12.53 0.76
C ASP A 227 7.29 -11.36 -0.17
N PRO A 228 7.40 -10.13 0.36
CA PRO A 228 7.80 -8.98 -0.44
C PRO A 228 9.22 -9.13 -1.01
N PHE A 229 9.99 -10.08 -0.50
CA PHE A 229 11.36 -10.36 -0.90
C PHE A 229 11.50 -11.56 -1.86
N SER A 230 10.40 -12.21 -2.25
CA SER A 230 10.46 -13.25 -3.27
C SER A 230 10.72 -12.61 -4.65
N ASN A 231 11.44 -13.32 -5.51
CA ASN A 231 11.71 -12.88 -6.88
C ASN A 231 10.55 -13.19 -7.85
N GLU A 232 9.43 -13.67 -7.33
CA GLU A 232 8.27 -13.98 -8.15
C GLU A 232 7.52 -12.71 -8.54
N MET A 233 6.99 -12.69 -9.76
CA MET A 233 6.14 -11.61 -10.25
C MET A 233 4.94 -11.41 -9.33
N LYS A 234 4.68 -10.17 -8.96
CA LYS A 234 3.55 -9.80 -8.10
C LYS A 234 2.53 -8.99 -8.86
N THR A 235 1.27 -9.11 -8.48
CA THR A 235 0.19 -8.34 -9.08
C THR A 235 -0.51 -7.50 -8.01
N ILE A 236 -0.54 -6.18 -8.21
CA ILE A 236 -1.32 -5.25 -7.40
C ILE A 236 -2.69 -5.12 -8.01
N ASN A 237 -3.73 -5.58 -7.31
CA ASN A 237 -5.12 -5.37 -7.65
C ASN A 237 -5.64 -4.18 -6.83
N ILE A 238 -6.01 -3.08 -7.48
CA ILE A 238 -6.37 -1.82 -6.82
C ILE A 238 -7.75 -1.33 -7.27
N ALA A 239 -8.58 -0.94 -6.31
CA ALA A 239 -9.90 -0.36 -6.54
C ALA A 239 -10.18 0.84 -5.63
N GLU A 240 -11.35 1.49 -5.79
CA GLU A 240 -11.70 2.67 -5.00
C GLU A 240 -12.05 2.33 -3.55
N GLY A 241 -12.89 1.32 -3.33
CA GLY A 241 -13.41 0.94 -2.02
C GLY A 241 -13.04 -0.46 -1.55
N VAL A 242 -13.18 -0.72 -0.25
CA VAL A 242 -12.86 -2.04 0.32
C VAL A 242 -13.84 -3.09 -0.17
N PHE A 243 -15.12 -2.75 -0.34
CA PHE A 243 -16.10 -3.70 -0.89
C PHE A 243 -15.76 -4.12 -2.31
N ASP A 244 -15.22 -3.20 -3.13
CA ASP A 244 -14.76 -3.54 -4.48
C ASP A 244 -13.63 -4.55 -4.43
N ILE A 245 -12.66 -4.34 -3.53
CA ILE A 245 -11.55 -5.27 -3.32
C ILE A 245 -12.03 -6.63 -2.79
N LEU A 246 -13.00 -6.67 -1.90
CA LEU A 246 -13.59 -7.92 -1.46
C LEU A 246 -14.30 -8.65 -2.63
N GLY A 247 -15.11 -7.95 -3.42
CA GLY A 247 -15.74 -8.53 -4.61
C GLY A 247 -14.72 -9.03 -5.63
N ILE A 248 -13.67 -8.29 -5.90
CA ILE A 248 -12.56 -8.69 -6.78
C ILE A 248 -11.88 -9.95 -6.23
N TYR A 249 -11.60 -10.00 -4.93
CA TYR A 249 -10.96 -11.14 -4.29
C TYR A 249 -11.82 -12.41 -4.35
N TYR A 250 -13.11 -12.30 -4.01
CA TYR A 250 -14.01 -13.46 -3.96
C TYR A 250 -14.52 -13.88 -5.32
N HIS A 251 -14.94 -12.95 -6.18
CA HIS A 251 -15.67 -13.26 -7.42
C HIS A 251 -14.78 -13.36 -8.64
N ILE A 252 -13.70 -12.55 -8.70
CA ILE A 252 -12.85 -12.51 -9.89
C ILE A 252 -11.65 -13.46 -9.73
N PHE A 253 -10.96 -13.38 -8.60
CA PHE A 253 -9.76 -14.18 -8.36
C PHE A 253 -9.99 -15.41 -7.48
N ASN A 254 -11.22 -15.71 -7.11
CA ASN A 254 -11.59 -16.90 -6.34
C ASN A 254 -10.66 -17.17 -5.15
N LYS A 255 -10.44 -16.13 -4.32
CA LYS A 255 -9.58 -16.14 -3.13
C LYS A 255 -8.09 -16.41 -3.42
N CYS A 256 -7.63 -16.17 -4.63
CA CYS A 256 -6.20 -16.34 -4.97
C CYS A 256 -5.36 -15.32 -4.19
N GLU A 257 -4.47 -15.81 -3.33
CA GLU A 257 -3.52 -14.97 -2.57
C GLU A 257 -2.08 -15.07 -3.10
N SER A 258 -1.80 -16.05 -3.95
CA SER A 258 -0.44 -16.26 -4.46
C SER A 258 0.00 -15.08 -5.32
N ASN A 259 1.02 -14.37 -4.81
CA ASN A 259 1.61 -13.20 -5.47
C ASN A 259 0.62 -12.05 -5.80
N MET A 260 -0.56 -12.03 -5.15
CA MET A 260 -1.60 -11.02 -5.34
C MET A 260 -1.65 -10.06 -4.15
N ILE A 261 -1.60 -8.76 -4.41
CA ILE A 261 -1.84 -7.69 -3.43
C ILE A 261 -3.20 -7.07 -3.75
N TYR A 262 -4.09 -7.06 -2.77
CA TYR A 262 -5.43 -6.45 -2.89
C TYR A 262 -5.48 -5.17 -2.07
N THR A 263 -5.78 -4.04 -2.70
CA THR A 263 -5.76 -2.73 -2.03
C THR A 263 -6.88 -1.81 -2.48
N ALA A 264 -7.49 -1.13 -1.52
CA ALA A 264 -8.48 -0.08 -1.77
C ALA A 264 -7.89 1.29 -1.43
N ILE A 265 -8.08 2.27 -2.33
CA ILE A 265 -7.51 3.60 -2.13
C ILE A 265 -8.18 4.42 -1.02
N ASN A 266 -9.48 4.21 -0.75
CA ASN A 266 -10.26 4.96 0.26
C ASN A 266 -10.02 6.48 0.19
N GLY A 267 -9.95 7.04 -1.02
CA GLY A 267 -9.69 8.46 -1.27
C GLY A 267 -8.23 8.92 -1.07
N ALA A 268 -7.26 8.00 -0.98
CA ALA A 268 -5.83 8.35 -0.96
C ALA A 268 -5.24 8.64 -2.35
N GLY A 269 -5.97 8.25 -3.41
CA GLY A 269 -5.55 8.35 -4.81
C GLY A 269 -4.71 7.16 -5.26
N TYR A 270 -5.00 6.65 -6.46
CA TYR A 270 -4.35 5.46 -7.04
C TYR A 270 -2.83 5.58 -7.08
N LEU A 271 -2.33 6.68 -7.62
CA LEU A 271 -0.89 6.95 -7.75
C LEU A 271 -0.15 6.85 -6.41
N ASN A 272 -0.71 7.48 -5.37
CA ASN A 272 -0.09 7.51 -4.05
C ASN A 272 -0.04 6.11 -3.41
N VAL A 273 -1.09 5.31 -3.58
CA VAL A 273 -1.17 3.96 -3.03
C VAL A 273 -0.22 3.01 -3.76
N ILE A 274 -0.19 3.06 -5.10
CA ILE A 274 0.73 2.24 -5.91
C ILE A 274 2.18 2.60 -5.56
N LYS A 275 2.54 3.89 -5.58
CA LYS A 275 3.88 4.34 -5.18
C LYS A 275 4.24 3.88 -3.76
N HIS A 276 3.28 3.95 -2.83
CA HIS A 276 3.51 3.48 -1.47
C HIS A 276 3.83 1.98 -1.42
N ILE A 277 3.08 1.16 -2.15
CA ILE A 277 3.31 -0.30 -2.19
C ILE A 277 4.66 -0.61 -2.84
N LEU A 278 4.96 0.00 -3.98
CA LEU A 278 6.24 -0.18 -4.69
C LEU A 278 7.44 0.24 -3.82
N ASN A 279 7.28 1.27 -2.99
CA ASN A 279 8.36 1.78 -2.13
C ASN A 279 8.52 1.01 -0.82
N GLN A 280 7.51 0.28 -0.35
CA GLN A 280 7.58 -0.45 0.93
C GLN A 280 8.12 -1.87 0.80
N GLY A 281 8.02 -2.45 -0.37
CA GLY A 281 8.58 -3.75 -0.68
C GLY A 281 9.70 -3.60 -1.69
N ILE A 282 10.67 -4.48 -1.64
CA ILE A 282 11.61 -4.70 -2.74
C ILE A 282 10.82 -5.48 -3.80
N LEU A 283 9.84 -4.83 -4.39
CA LEU A 283 9.03 -5.41 -5.44
C LEU A 283 9.75 -5.16 -6.76
N CYS A 284 10.43 -6.21 -7.24
CA CYS A 284 10.85 -6.34 -8.64
C CYS A 284 9.62 -6.72 -9.45
N ASP A 285 9.57 -6.99 -10.62
CA ASP A 285 8.50 -7.62 -11.43
C ASP A 285 7.06 -7.45 -10.90
N VAL A 286 6.50 -6.27 -11.11
CA VAL A 286 5.16 -5.95 -10.64
C VAL A 286 4.22 -5.67 -11.80
N ASN A 287 3.05 -6.32 -11.78
CA ASN A 287 1.89 -5.95 -12.58
C ASN A 287 0.91 -5.11 -11.76
N VAL A 288 0.18 -4.21 -12.39
CA VAL A 288 -0.88 -3.42 -11.76
C VAL A 288 -2.19 -3.61 -12.50
N ASN A 289 -3.19 -4.12 -11.83
CA ASN A 289 -4.56 -4.20 -12.28
C ASN A 289 -5.39 -3.12 -11.59
N ILE A 290 -5.91 -2.16 -12.35
CA ILE A 290 -6.75 -1.07 -11.87
C ILE A 290 -8.20 -1.45 -12.17
N PHE A 291 -8.99 -1.65 -11.12
CA PHE A 291 -10.42 -1.88 -11.21
C PHE A 291 -11.14 -0.57 -10.95
N SER A 292 -11.62 0.04 -12.03
CA SER A 292 -12.20 1.37 -12.04
C SER A 292 -13.70 1.33 -11.86
N ASP A 293 -14.26 2.31 -11.14
CA ASP A 293 -15.68 2.60 -11.19
C ASP A 293 -16.08 3.00 -12.62
N ALA A 294 -17.26 2.57 -13.07
CA ALA A 294 -17.74 2.79 -14.45
C ALA A 294 -17.93 4.28 -14.81
N ASP A 295 -18.04 5.16 -13.82
CA ASP A 295 -18.21 6.61 -14.03
C ASP A 295 -16.89 7.37 -14.27
N ARG A 296 -15.74 6.70 -14.22
CA ARG A 296 -14.44 7.33 -14.49
C ARG A 296 -13.95 7.02 -15.90
N PRO A 297 -13.70 8.05 -16.74
CA PRO A 297 -13.21 7.79 -18.09
C PRO A 297 -11.75 7.28 -18.08
N PRO A 298 -11.29 6.51 -19.08
CA PRO A 298 -9.92 6.02 -19.18
C PRO A 298 -8.87 7.14 -19.13
N SER A 299 -9.18 8.32 -19.68
CA SER A 299 -8.31 9.49 -19.65
C SER A 299 -7.96 9.96 -18.23
N TYR A 300 -8.81 9.65 -17.23
CA TYR A 300 -8.54 9.94 -15.83
C TYR A 300 -7.25 9.26 -15.33
N TYR A 301 -6.93 8.09 -15.87
CA TYR A 301 -5.78 7.29 -15.45
C TYR A 301 -4.50 7.59 -16.23
N LYS A 302 -4.58 8.28 -17.37
CA LYS A 302 -3.46 8.50 -18.30
C LYS A 302 -2.21 9.05 -17.61
N SER A 303 -2.32 10.17 -16.93
CA SER A 303 -1.16 10.79 -16.24
C SER A 303 -0.58 9.91 -15.12
N MET A 304 -1.41 9.13 -14.42
CA MET A 304 -0.94 8.18 -13.43
C MET A 304 -0.18 7.02 -14.09
N ILE A 305 -0.73 6.47 -15.17
CA ILE A 305 -0.14 5.36 -15.90
C ILE A 305 1.22 5.76 -16.47
N GLU A 306 1.32 6.95 -17.08
CA GLU A 306 2.61 7.51 -17.56
C GLU A 306 3.64 7.60 -16.43
N GLN A 307 3.21 7.92 -15.20
CA GLN A 307 4.09 8.05 -14.05
C GLN A 307 4.51 6.72 -13.43
N ILE A 308 3.75 5.64 -13.58
CA ILE A 308 4.07 4.34 -12.97
C ILE A 308 4.60 3.31 -13.98
N SER A 309 4.35 3.49 -15.28
CA SER A 309 4.81 2.56 -16.34
C SER A 309 6.31 2.23 -16.28
N PRO A 310 7.21 3.18 -15.96
CA PRO A 310 8.62 2.84 -15.85
C PRO A 310 8.97 1.88 -14.69
N PHE A 311 8.03 1.60 -13.80
CA PHE A 311 8.29 0.86 -12.54
C PHE A 311 7.57 -0.47 -12.44
N VAL A 312 6.75 -0.80 -13.43
CA VAL A 312 5.92 -2.00 -13.44
C VAL A 312 6.00 -2.65 -14.82
N ASN A 313 5.83 -3.97 -14.85
CA ASN A 313 5.92 -4.71 -16.10
C ASN A 313 4.69 -4.50 -16.97
N ASN A 314 3.52 -4.42 -16.34
CA ASN A 314 2.27 -4.24 -17.06
C ASN A 314 1.23 -3.49 -16.22
N ILE A 315 0.41 -2.67 -16.89
CA ILE A 315 -0.73 -1.98 -16.29
C ILE A 315 -1.98 -2.34 -17.10
N ARG A 316 -3.00 -2.83 -16.40
CA ARG A 316 -4.30 -3.15 -17.00
C ARG A 316 -5.40 -2.34 -16.32
N LEU A 317 -6.33 -1.83 -17.12
CA LEU A 317 -7.50 -1.12 -16.64
C LEU A 317 -8.75 -1.95 -16.90
N PHE A 318 -9.52 -2.20 -15.85
CA PHE A 318 -10.73 -2.99 -15.89
C PHE A 318 -11.94 -2.15 -15.48
N TYR A 319 -13.06 -2.37 -16.16
CA TYR A 319 -14.38 -1.84 -15.80
C TYR A 319 -15.36 -2.97 -15.57
N ASN A 320 -16.33 -2.75 -14.68
CA ASN A 320 -17.51 -3.58 -14.65
C ASN A 320 -18.49 -3.10 -15.73
N ASN A 321 -18.73 -3.96 -16.75
CA ASN A 321 -19.49 -3.60 -17.93
C ASN A 321 -21.03 -3.54 -17.68
N ILE A 322 -21.51 -4.16 -16.59
CA ILE A 322 -22.94 -4.24 -16.25
C ILE A 322 -23.28 -3.53 -14.93
N GLY A 323 -22.28 -3.13 -14.16
CA GLY A 323 -22.44 -2.45 -12.88
C GLY A 323 -21.53 -1.26 -12.73
N LYS A 324 -21.75 -0.48 -11.67
CA LYS A 324 -20.92 0.68 -11.37
C LYS A 324 -19.60 0.27 -10.70
N ASP A 325 -19.67 -0.65 -9.74
CA ASP A 325 -18.59 -1.06 -8.87
C ASP A 325 -18.46 -2.60 -8.81
N TYR A 326 -17.53 -3.13 -8.04
CA TYR A 326 -17.25 -4.57 -7.91
C TYR A 326 -17.71 -5.16 -6.58
N GLY A 327 -18.09 -4.31 -5.63
CA GLY A 327 -18.57 -4.72 -4.32
C GLY A 327 -20.03 -5.15 -4.32
N VAL A 328 -20.41 -6.04 -5.25
CA VAL A 328 -21.76 -6.50 -5.55
C VAL A 328 -21.76 -8.02 -5.78
N PRO A 329 -22.92 -8.70 -5.83
CA PRO A 329 -23.01 -10.12 -6.20
C PRO A 329 -22.37 -10.43 -7.57
N SER A 330 -21.88 -11.65 -7.74
CA SER A 330 -21.10 -12.08 -8.91
C SER A 330 -21.85 -11.97 -10.23
N ASP A 331 -23.19 -12.18 -10.22
CA ASP A 331 -24.07 -12.02 -11.39
C ASP A 331 -24.16 -10.57 -11.89
N LYS A 332 -23.72 -9.60 -11.07
CA LYS A 332 -23.63 -8.16 -11.39
C LYS A 332 -22.22 -7.71 -11.75
N ILE A 333 -21.32 -8.65 -12.00
CA ILE A 333 -19.94 -8.35 -12.38
C ILE A 333 -19.64 -8.96 -13.75
N GLN A 334 -19.34 -8.10 -14.72
CA GLN A 334 -18.80 -8.50 -16.00
C GLN A 334 -17.58 -7.64 -16.32
N ILE A 335 -16.41 -8.26 -16.30
CA ILE A 335 -15.14 -7.55 -16.47
C ILE A 335 -14.92 -7.23 -17.94
N LYS A 336 -14.56 -5.98 -18.20
CA LYS A 336 -14.09 -5.52 -19.50
C LYS A 336 -12.71 -4.87 -19.33
N GLU A 337 -11.68 -5.42 -19.97
CA GLU A 337 -10.37 -4.80 -20.05
C GLU A 337 -10.40 -3.68 -21.10
N ILE A 338 -9.82 -2.54 -20.76
CA ILE A 338 -9.68 -1.38 -21.63
C ILE A 338 -8.21 -1.21 -21.98
N MET A 339 -7.92 -1.20 -23.27
CA MET A 339 -6.59 -0.81 -23.75
C MET A 339 -6.39 0.70 -23.53
N ILE A 340 -5.22 1.06 -22.95
CA ILE A 340 -4.86 2.43 -22.64
C ILE A 340 -3.69 2.84 -23.51
#